data_ac81a2124131775627d4555ea19b1e12
#
_entry.id   ac81a2124131775627d4555ea19b1e12
#
_cell.length_a   1.000
_cell.length_b   1.000
_cell.length_c   1.000
_cell.angle_alpha   90.00
_cell.angle_beta   90.00
_cell.angle_gamma   90.00
#
_symmetry.space_group_name_H-M   'P 1'
#
loop_
_entity.id
_entity.type
_entity.pdbx_description
1 polymer ?
#
loop_
_entity_poly.entity_id
_entity_poly.type
_entity_poly.pdbx_seq_one_letter_code
_entity_poly.pdbx_strand_id
1 'polypeptide(L)'
;MSRPHVAALGGGTGLSSLLRGLKAHDLDISAIVGVADDGGSSGRLRRELGILPPGDIRNVLVALAEDESLMGRLFQYRFADGDLSGHPFGNLILAALSQVTGSFDEAVREASRVLNVKGRVIPGALEHVRLWAEREDGSEACGETRIASGTGACRRVWLDPEPAAHPEAIAAVADADLVLLGPGSLFTSVLPHLAVAEIAGAVRTAPGLRVYVCNVMTQPGETDGMDAATHLDRVLEMAPGGVDVGV
;
A
#
# COMPACT_ATOMS: atom_id res chain seq x y z
N MET A 1 -9.74 29.10 -0.86
CA MET A 1 -9.95 27.92 0.01
C MET A 1 -8.79 26.99 -0.25
N SER A 2 -8.20 26.36 0.77
CA SER A 2 -7.21 25.31 0.58
C SER A 2 -7.87 24.12 -0.12
N ARG A 3 -7.10 23.35 -0.91
CA ARG A 3 -7.59 22.08 -1.48
C ARG A 3 -7.85 21.10 -0.34
N PRO A 4 -8.95 20.32 -0.40
CA PRO A 4 -9.15 19.25 0.58
C PRO A 4 -8.01 18.24 0.52
N HIS A 5 -7.48 17.86 1.68
CA HIS A 5 -6.39 16.88 1.79
C HIS A 5 -6.94 15.48 1.98
N VAL A 6 -6.52 14.55 1.13
CA VAL A 6 -6.90 13.15 1.16
C VAL A 6 -5.69 12.27 1.45
N ALA A 7 -5.72 11.55 2.55
CA ALA A 7 -4.76 10.50 2.86
C ALA A 7 -5.36 9.13 2.48
N ALA A 8 -4.78 8.46 1.49
CA ALA A 8 -5.26 7.15 1.01
C ALA A 8 -4.24 6.05 1.35
N LEU A 9 -4.66 5.07 2.15
CA LEU A 9 -3.83 3.97 2.64
C LEU A 9 -4.20 2.66 1.92
N GLY A 10 -3.19 1.96 1.41
CA GLY A 10 -3.42 0.69 0.72
C GLY A 10 -2.23 0.25 -0.13
N GLY A 11 -2.51 -0.61 -1.10
CA GLY A 11 -1.53 -1.15 -2.04
C GLY A 11 -2.20 -1.73 -3.28
N GLY A 12 -1.40 -2.25 -4.20
CA GLY A 12 -1.86 -2.97 -5.37
C GLY A 12 -2.69 -2.18 -6.36
N THR A 13 -3.53 -2.92 -7.10
CA THR A 13 -4.36 -2.38 -8.17
C THR A 13 -5.57 -1.61 -7.65
N GLY A 14 -6.10 -1.98 -6.48
CA GLY A 14 -7.28 -1.35 -5.89
C GLY A 14 -7.03 0.14 -5.59
N LEU A 15 -6.02 0.42 -4.78
CA LEU A 15 -5.61 1.78 -4.47
C LEU A 15 -5.26 2.57 -5.73
N SER A 16 -4.49 1.98 -6.65
CA SER A 16 -4.11 2.63 -7.91
C SER A 16 -5.32 3.03 -8.75
N SER A 17 -6.38 2.22 -8.75
CA SER A 17 -7.62 2.53 -9.48
C SER A 17 -8.38 3.69 -8.85
N LEU A 18 -8.48 3.72 -7.52
CA LEU A 18 -9.07 4.83 -6.77
C LEU A 18 -8.31 6.14 -7.03
N LEU A 19 -6.98 6.11 -6.93
CA LEU A 19 -6.12 7.28 -7.12
C LEU A 19 -6.22 7.87 -8.54
N ARG A 20 -6.42 7.05 -9.59
CA ARG A 20 -6.72 7.56 -10.94
C ARG A 20 -7.99 8.37 -10.99
N GLY A 21 -9.01 7.99 -10.22
CA GLY A 21 -10.24 8.78 -10.08
C GLY A 21 -10.00 10.07 -9.31
N LEU A 22 -9.37 9.96 -8.15
CA LEU A 22 -9.16 11.11 -7.26
C LEU A 22 -8.30 12.22 -7.90
N LYS A 23 -7.26 11.86 -8.69
CA LYS A 23 -6.41 12.85 -9.35
C LYS A 23 -7.12 13.74 -10.38
N ALA A 24 -8.31 13.37 -10.81
CA ALA A 24 -9.14 14.18 -11.71
C ALA A 24 -9.83 15.35 -10.98
N HIS A 25 -9.83 15.34 -9.65
CA HIS A 25 -10.41 16.36 -8.80
C HIS A 25 -9.34 17.31 -8.25
N ASP A 26 -9.77 18.49 -7.80
CA ASP A 26 -8.87 19.48 -7.18
C ASP A 26 -8.61 19.15 -5.70
N LEU A 27 -7.79 18.12 -5.47
CA LEU A 27 -7.46 17.55 -4.17
C LEU A 27 -5.94 17.60 -3.94
N ASP A 28 -5.53 17.72 -2.68
CA ASP A 28 -4.18 17.39 -2.23
C ASP A 28 -4.16 15.93 -1.80
N ILE A 29 -3.40 15.07 -2.52
CA ILE A 29 -3.44 13.62 -2.32
C ILE A 29 -2.13 13.15 -1.70
N SER A 30 -2.23 12.42 -0.60
CA SER A 30 -1.13 11.66 0.00
C SER A 30 -1.46 10.17 -0.04
N ALA A 31 -0.79 9.42 -0.91
CA ALA A 31 -0.93 7.97 -1.00
C ALA A 31 0.10 7.28 -0.12
N ILE A 32 -0.35 6.59 0.93
CA ILE A 32 0.48 5.83 1.87
C ILE A 32 0.46 4.37 1.44
N VAL A 33 1.62 3.85 1.07
CA VAL A 33 1.74 2.55 0.38
C VAL A 33 2.47 1.54 1.26
N GLY A 34 1.92 0.33 1.36
CA GLY A 34 2.54 -0.77 2.10
C GLY A 34 3.88 -1.22 1.51
N VAL A 35 4.77 -1.71 2.38
CA VAL A 35 6.14 -2.16 2.02
C VAL A 35 6.37 -3.63 2.37
N ALA A 36 5.31 -4.42 2.44
CA ALA A 36 5.40 -5.84 2.82
C ALA A 36 5.35 -6.81 1.62
N ASP A 37 5.13 -6.33 0.37
CA ASP A 37 5.05 -7.15 -0.84
C ASP A 37 6.32 -8.02 -1.02
N ASP A 38 6.12 -9.32 -1.15
CA ASP A 38 7.19 -10.31 -1.40
C ASP A 38 7.01 -11.07 -2.72
N GLY A 39 6.03 -10.66 -3.51
CA GLY A 39 5.66 -11.34 -4.74
C GLY A 39 6.55 -10.99 -5.94
N GLY A 40 6.60 -11.89 -6.90
CA GLY A 40 7.14 -11.68 -8.24
C GLY A 40 8.46 -10.89 -8.31
N SER A 41 8.42 -9.77 -9.03
CA SER A 41 9.58 -8.86 -9.22
C SER A 41 10.01 -8.16 -7.94
N SER A 42 9.06 -7.71 -7.10
CA SER A 42 9.35 -7.02 -5.84
C SER A 42 10.13 -7.93 -4.89
N GLY A 43 9.67 -9.17 -4.74
CA GLY A 43 10.33 -10.14 -3.87
C GLY A 43 11.74 -10.53 -4.37
N ARG A 44 11.96 -10.59 -5.70
CA ARG A 44 13.30 -10.82 -6.26
C ARG A 44 14.25 -9.66 -5.94
N LEU A 45 13.86 -8.43 -6.26
CA LEU A 45 14.68 -7.24 -6.03
C LEU A 45 14.98 -7.03 -4.53
N ARG A 46 13.99 -7.28 -3.68
CA ARG A 46 14.18 -7.24 -2.22
C ARG A 46 15.27 -8.22 -1.76
N ARG A 47 15.27 -9.47 -2.26
CA ARG A 47 16.27 -10.47 -1.86
C ARG A 47 17.65 -10.22 -2.45
N GLU A 48 17.73 -9.75 -3.70
CA GLU A 48 18.99 -9.60 -4.44
C GLU A 48 19.68 -8.27 -4.14
N LEU A 49 18.92 -7.19 -3.97
CA LEU A 49 19.45 -5.83 -3.83
C LEU A 49 19.24 -5.23 -2.43
N GLY A 50 18.50 -5.90 -1.54
CA GLY A 50 18.22 -5.39 -0.19
C GLY A 50 17.43 -4.08 -0.19
N ILE A 51 16.56 -3.87 -1.16
CA ILE A 51 15.67 -2.69 -1.23
C ILE A 51 14.27 -3.02 -0.73
N LEU A 52 13.52 -2.00 -0.37
CA LEU A 52 12.08 -2.17 -0.11
C LEU A 52 11.33 -2.56 -1.40
N PRO A 53 10.20 -3.30 -1.29
CA PRO A 53 9.49 -3.80 -2.46
C PRO A 53 8.89 -2.65 -3.29
N PRO A 54 9.29 -2.50 -4.57
CA PRO A 54 8.89 -1.34 -5.37
C PRO A 54 7.55 -1.49 -6.08
N GLY A 55 6.91 -2.68 -6.06
CA GLY A 55 5.77 -2.99 -6.92
C GLY A 55 4.57 -2.09 -6.73
N ASP A 56 4.09 -1.96 -5.50
CA ASP A 56 2.93 -1.14 -5.18
C ASP A 56 3.24 0.36 -5.29
N ILE A 57 4.41 0.77 -4.83
CA ILE A 57 4.91 2.15 -5.02
C ILE A 57 4.88 2.52 -6.51
N ARG A 58 5.44 1.67 -7.38
CA ARG A 58 5.40 1.90 -8.84
C ARG A 58 3.97 2.03 -9.38
N ASN A 59 3.06 1.14 -8.96
CA ASN A 59 1.66 1.19 -9.40
C ASN A 59 0.99 2.51 -9.02
N VAL A 60 1.24 2.98 -7.80
CA VAL A 60 0.70 4.24 -7.27
C VAL A 60 1.33 5.45 -7.95
N LEU A 61 2.65 5.47 -8.15
CA LEU A 61 3.35 6.52 -8.91
C LEU A 61 2.73 6.70 -10.31
N VAL A 62 2.55 5.60 -11.04
CA VAL A 62 1.94 5.65 -12.38
C VAL A 62 0.46 6.07 -12.32
N ALA A 63 -0.28 5.65 -11.28
CA ALA A 63 -1.68 6.05 -11.11
C ALA A 63 -1.84 7.56 -10.92
N LEU A 64 -0.92 8.18 -10.17
CA LEU A 64 -0.91 9.62 -9.89
C LEU A 64 -0.11 10.44 -10.92
N ALA A 65 0.62 9.83 -11.84
CA ALA A 65 1.30 10.54 -12.92
C ALA A 65 0.31 11.38 -13.73
N GLU A 66 0.72 12.60 -14.11
CA GLU A 66 -0.19 13.58 -14.71
C GLU A 66 -0.74 13.15 -16.07
N ASP A 67 0.06 12.47 -16.89
CA ASP A 67 -0.30 12.05 -18.24
C ASP A 67 0.05 10.58 -18.52
N GLU A 68 -0.61 9.99 -19.54
CA GLU A 68 -0.18 8.75 -20.21
C GLU A 68 1.09 8.97 -21.02
N SER A 69 2.12 9.56 -20.40
CA SER A 69 3.39 9.86 -21.02
C SER A 69 4.12 8.59 -21.43
N LEU A 70 5.06 8.71 -22.35
CA LEU A 70 5.98 7.61 -22.69
C LEU A 70 6.64 7.05 -21.40
N MET A 71 6.98 7.93 -20.45
CA MET A 71 7.58 7.52 -19.18
C MET A 71 6.62 6.68 -18.35
N GLY A 72 5.35 7.03 -18.25
CA GLY A 72 4.34 6.22 -17.55
C GLY A 72 4.19 4.82 -18.17
N ARG A 73 4.20 4.73 -19.51
CA ARG A 73 4.18 3.44 -20.20
C ARG A 73 5.46 2.64 -19.97
N LEU A 74 6.63 3.30 -19.94
CA LEU A 74 7.92 2.66 -19.62
C LEU A 74 7.91 2.10 -18.18
N PHE A 75 7.41 2.83 -17.20
CA PHE A 75 7.32 2.33 -15.84
C PHE A 75 6.46 1.07 -15.71
N GLN A 76 5.46 0.89 -16.58
CA GLN A 76 4.62 -0.31 -16.61
C GLN A 76 5.16 -1.41 -17.54
N TYR A 77 6.10 -1.09 -18.44
CA TYR A 77 6.66 -2.07 -19.35
C TYR A 77 7.28 -3.24 -18.59
N ARG A 78 6.89 -4.45 -18.94
CA ARG A 78 7.40 -5.68 -18.33
C ARG A 78 8.21 -6.46 -19.35
N PHE A 79 9.43 -6.80 -18.98
CA PHE A 79 10.29 -7.62 -19.83
C PHE A 79 9.70 -9.04 -19.96
N ALA A 80 9.56 -9.51 -21.19
CA ALA A 80 9.01 -10.83 -21.49
C ALA A 80 10.07 -11.93 -21.43
N ASP A 81 11.30 -11.61 -21.83
CA ASP A 81 12.36 -12.60 -22.07
C ASP A 81 13.69 -12.20 -21.41
N GLY A 82 14.63 -13.17 -21.39
CA GLY A 82 15.99 -12.98 -20.87
C GLY A 82 16.02 -12.87 -19.34
N ASP A 83 17.16 -12.45 -18.80
CA ASP A 83 17.44 -12.37 -17.36
C ASP A 83 16.52 -11.37 -16.62
N LEU A 84 16.01 -10.38 -17.35
CA LEU A 84 15.07 -9.39 -16.83
C LEU A 84 13.60 -9.85 -16.90
N SER A 85 13.34 -11.05 -17.41
CA SER A 85 11.97 -11.55 -17.58
C SER A 85 11.13 -11.43 -16.30
N GLY A 86 9.91 -10.91 -16.47
CA GLY A 86 8.97 -10.69 -15.38
C GLY A 86 9.23 -9.43 -14.55
N HIS A 87 10.34 -8.70 -14.73
CA HIS A 87 10.55 -7.40 -14.08
C HIS A 87 9.83 -6.27 -14.83
N PRO A 88 9.00 -5.46 -14.16
CA PRO A 88 8.60 -4.18 -14.70
C PRO A 88 9.79 -3.21 -14.73
N PHE A 89 9.93 -2.45 -15.81
CA PHE A 89 11.02 -1.47 -15.92
C PHE A 89 11.02 -0.43 -14.78
N GLY A 90 9.84 0.03 -14.36
CA GLY A 90 9.73 0.96 -13.22
C GLY A 90 10.23 0.39 -11.90
N ASN A 91 10.12 -0.94 -11.67
CA ASN A 91 10.71 -1.57 -10.50
C ASN A 91 12.25 -1.51 -10.56
N LEU A 92 12.85 -1.68 -11.74
CA LEU A 92 14.30 -1.56 -11.94
C LEU A 92 14.77 -0.11 -11.79
N ILE A 93 13.98 0.86 -12.25
CA ILE A 93 14.29 2.30 -12.04
C ILE A 93 14.29 2.62 -10.54
N LEU A 94 13.25 2.22 -9.80
CA LEU A 94 13.19 2.45 -8.36
C LEU A 94 14.37 1.79 -7.61
N ALA A 95 14.73 0.57 -8.03
CA ALA A 95 15.90 -0.11 -7.50
C ALA A 95 17.20 0.66 -7.78
N ALA A 96 17.41 1.10 -9.02
CA ALA A 96 18.57 1.90 -9.40
C ALA A 96 18.63 3.24 -8.66
N LEU A 97 17.49 3.96 -8.59
CA LEU A 97 17.40 5.22 -7.84
C LEU A 97 17.71 5.01 -6.35
N SER A 98 17.20 3.94 -5.74
CA SER A 98 17.50 3.62 -4.33
C SER A 98 18.99 3.39 -4.09
N GLN A 99 19.71 2.75 -5.02
CA GLN A 99 21.15 2.57 -4.92
C GLN A 99 21.92 3.89 -5.14
N VAL A 100 21.49 4.71 -6.10
CA VAL A 100 22.15 5.98 -6.41
C VAL A 100 21.97 7.01 -5.31
N THR A 101 20.76 7.11 -4.74
CA THR A 101 20.45 8.08 -3.68
C THR A 101 20.81 7.57 -2.27
N GLY A 102 21.01 6.26 -2.12
CA GLY A 102 21.23 5.61 -0.83
C GLY A 102 19.97 5.52 0.04
N SER A 103 18.79 5.89 -0.49
CA SER A 103 17.52 5.91 0.23
C SER A 103 16.36 5.52 -0.69
N PHE A 104 15.52 4.59 -0.23
CA PHE A 104 14.30 4.23 -0.96
C PHE A 104 13.27 5.35 -0.97
N ASP A 105 13.16 6.11 0.12
CA ASP A 105 12.28 7.27 0.20
C ASP A 105 12.68 8.35 -0.82
N GLU A 106 13.97 8.67 -0.91
CA GLU A 106 14.46 9.61 -1.93
C GLU A 106 14.27 9.07 -3.36
N ALA A 107 14.43 7.77 -3.57
CA ALA A 107 14.12 7.14 -4.85
C ALA A 107 12.65 7.34 -5.27
N VAL A 108 11.72 7.22 -4.32
CA VAL A 108 10.29 7.47 -4.56
C VAL A 108 10.04 8.94 -4.90
N ARG A 109 10.69 9.88 -4.20
CA ARG A 109 10.60 11.32 -4.48
C ARG A 109 11.11 11.66 -5.87
N GLU A 110 12.27 11.14 -6.25
CA GLU A 110 12.85 11.37 -7.58
C GLU A 110 11.99 10.74 -8.70
N ALA A 111 11.50 9.52 -8.50
CA ALA A 111 10.56 8.91 -9.43
C ALA A 111 9.25 9.71 -9.56
N SER A 112 8.76 10.31 -8.46
CA SER A 112 7.58 11.19 -8.47
C SER A 112 7.82 12.44 -9.33
N ARG A 113 9.02 13.03 -9.24
CA ARG A 113 9.40 14.19 -10.07
C ARG A 113 9.46 13.82 -11.56
N VAL A 114 10.11 12.70 -11.89
CA VAL A 114 10.24 12.20 -13.28
C VAL A 114 8.88 11.94 -13.92
N LEU A 115 7.94 11.41 -13.15
CA LEU A 115 6.59 11.09 -13.60
C LEU A 115 5.59 12.26 -13.50
N ASN A 116 6.03 13.41 -12.98
CA ASN A 116 5.15 14.55 -12.69
C ASN A 116 3.88 14.12 -11.93
N VAL A 117 4.09 13.48 -10.77
CA VAL A 117 3.03 12.92 -9.94
C VAL A 117 2.19 14.02 -9.31
N LYS A 118 0.87 13.91 -9.39
CA LYS A 118 -0.07 14.76 -8.66
C LYS A 118 -0.26 14.25 -7.23
N GLY A 119 0.22 15.02 -6.25
CA GLY A 119 0.20 14.63 -4.86
C GLY A 119 1.52 13.98 -4.40
N ARG A 120 1.46 13.20 -3.33
CA ARG A 120 2.62 12.56 -2.70
C ARG A 120 2.43 11.05 -2.62
N VAL A 121 3.52 10.31 -2.85
CA VAL A 121 3.57 8.86 -2.64
C VAL A 121 4.54 8.60 -1.49
N ILE A 122 4.06 8.01 -0.42
CA ILE A 122 4.78 7.86 0.84
C ILE A 122 4.80 6.38 1.21
N PRO A 123 5.97 5.75 1.38
CA PRO A 123 6.04 4.41 1.98
C PRO A 123 5.48 4.43 3.40
N GLY A 124 4.70 3.44 3.80
CA GLY A 124 4.14 3.37 5.16
C GLY A 124 5.21 3.20 6.25
N ALA A 125 6.31 2.54 5.90
CA ALA A 125 7.50 2.35 6.72
C ALA A 125 8.75 2.30 5.84
N LEU A 126 9.94 2.45 6.43
CA LEU A 126 11.23 2.37 5.72
C LEU A 126 12.06 1.15 6.14
N GLU A 127 11.49 0.25 6.90
CA GLU A 127 12.13 -0.97 7.38
C GLU A 127 11.69 -2.19 6.59
N HIS A 128 12.57 -3.19 6.52
CA HIS A 128 12.24 -4.48 5.94
C HIS A 128 11.36 -5.27 6.90
N VAL A 129 10.13 -5.49 6.49
CA VAL A 129 9.15 -6.24 7.27
C VAL A 129 8.67 -7.48 6.52
N ARG A 130 8.17 -8.47 7.23
CA ARG A 130 7.44 -9.61 6.69
C ARG A 130 6.02 -9.55 7.19
N LEU A 131 5.07 -9.73 6.29
CA LEU A 131 3.67 -9.86 6.63
C LEU A 131 3.41 -11.30 7.08
N TRP A 132 2.80 -11.44 8.24
CA TRP A 132 2.31 -12.69 8.78
C TRP A 132 0.79 -12.65 8.88
N ALA A 133 0.16 -13.78 8.68
CA ALA A 133 -1.28 -13.96 8.92
C ALA A 133 -1.51 -15.25 9.72
N GLU A 134 -2.46 -15.18 10.63
CA GLU A 134 -3.09 -16.33 11.29
C GLU A 134 -4.45 -16.59 10.64
N ARG A 135 -4.76 -17.82 10.35
CA ARG A 135 -6.05 -18.25 9.79
C ARG A 135 -7.03 -18.64 10.88
N GLU A 136 -8.28 -18.81 10.52
CA GLU A 136 -9.34 -19.26 11.46
C GLU A 136 -9.07 -20.66 12.04
N ASP A 137 -8.32 -21.51 11.35
CA ASP A 137 -7.90 -22.83 11.84
C ASP A 137 -6.66 -22.81 12.73
N GLY A 138 -6.09 -21.63 13.00
CA GLY A 138 -4.90 -21.42 13.80
C GLY A 138 -3.59 -21.63 13.04
N SER A 139 -3.61 -21.96 11.75
CA SER A 139 -2.40 -22.05 10.94
C SER A 139 -1.85 -20.66 10.61
N GLU A 140 -0.53 -20.56 10.47
CA GLU A 140 0.15 -19.31 10.14
C GLU A 140 0.76 -19.34 8.74
N ALA A 141 0.74 -18.20 8.06
CA ALA A 141 1.39 -17.99 6.78
C ALA A 141 2.25 -16.72 6.82
N CYS A 142 3.45 -16.79 6.22
CA CYS A 142 4.37 -15.67 6.12
C CYS A 142 4.57 -15.27 4.66
N GLY A 143 4.34 -14.02 4.36
CA GLY A 143 4.46 -13.40 3.05
C GLY A 143 3.14 -13.29 2.32
N GLU A 144 2.95 -12.17 1.63
CA GLU A 144 1.71 -11.85 0.91
C GLU A 144 1.30 -12.95 -0.08
N THR A 145 2.28 -13.46 -0.86
CA THR A 145 2.03 -14.51 -1.83
C THR A 145 1.47 -15.79 -1.19
N ARG A 146 1.99 -16.19 -0.03
CA ARG A 146 1.52 -17.40 0.68
C ARG A 146 0.17 -17.18 1.36
N ILE A 147 -0.05 -15.97 1.87
CA ILE A 147 -1.33 -15.59 2.47
C ILE A 147 -2.41 -15.67 1.40
N ALA A 148 -2.21 -15.01 0.26
CA ALA A 148 -3.18 -14.96 -0.83
C ALA A 148 -3.38 -16.31 -1.56
N SER A 149 -2.38 -17.21 -1.56
CA SER A 149 -2.50 -18.53 -2.20
C SER A 149 -2.97 -19.64 -1.26
N GLY A 150 -3.25 -19.33 -0.01
CA GLY A 150 -3.70 -20.30 0.98
C GLY A 150 -5.16 -20.69 0.82
N THR A 151 -5.67 -21.47 1.77
CA THR A 151 -7.06 -21.89 1.83
C THR A 151 -7.68 -21.49 3.17
N GLY A 152 -8.94 -21.06 3.14
CA GLY A 152 -9.67 -20.60 4.32
C GLY A 152 -9.39 -19.14 4.68
N ALA A 153 -10.29 -18.57 5.47
CA ALA A 153 -10.25 -17.18 5.86
C ALA A 153 -9.08 -16.85 6.80
N CYS A 154 -8.51 -15.68 6.66
CA CYS A 154 -7.58 -15.12 7.61
C CYS A 154 -8.33 -14.52 8.81
N ARG A 155 -7.72 -14.63 10.00
CA ARG A 155 -8.24 -14.07 11.24
C ARG A 155 -7.58 -12.75 11.60
N ARG A 156 -6.25 -12.70 11.54
CA ARG A 156 -5.44 -11.50 11.87
C ARG A 156 -4.14 -11.49 11.09
N VAL A 157 -3.53 -10.31 11.04
CA VAL A 157 -2.19 -10.10 10.47
C VAL A 157 -1.31 -9.28 11.40
N TRP A 158 0.00 -9.41 11.23
CA TRP A 158 1.01 -8.57 11.89
C TRP A 158 2.24 -8.44 11.00
N LEU A 159 3.09 -7.48 11.34
CA LEU A 159 4.37 -7.24 10.69
C LEU A 159 5.51 -7.70 11.60
N ASP A 160 6.52 -8.36 11.05
CA ASP A 160 7.71 -8.82 11.76
C ASP A 160 8.98 -8.44 10.98
N PRO A 161 9.89 -7.66 11.60
CA PRO A 161 9.73 -6.92 12.86
C PRO A 161 8.61 -5.87 12.78
N GLU A 162 8.09 -5.44 13.92
CA GLU A 162 7.18 -4.29 13.97
C GLU A 162 7.96 -3.04 13.55
N PRO A 163 7.57 -2.36 12.45
CA PRO A 163 8.30 -1.21 11.95
C PRO A 163 7.86 0.09 12.63
N ALA A 164 8.75 1.08 12.66
CA ALA A 164 8.35 2.46 12.87
C ALA A 164 7.61 3.00 11.63
N ALA A 165 6.55 3.78 11.85
CA ALA A 165 5.86 4.45 10.76
C ALA A 165 6.75 5.52 10.10
N HIS A 166 6.60 5.70 8.78
CA HIS A 166 7.20 6.85 8.11
C HIS A 166 6.63 8.17 8.69
N PRO A 167 7.45 9.12 9.15
CA PRO A 167 6.94 10.35 9.79
C PRO A 167 5.98 11.15 8.91
N GLU A 168 6.23 11.21 7.59
CA GLU A 168 5.32 11.89 6.66
C GLU A 168 3.99 11.14 6.49
N ALA A 169 3.95 9.81 6.66
CA ALA A 169 2.71 9.06 6.63
C ALA A 169 1.82 9.42 7.83
N ILE A 170 2.42 9.53 9.02
CA ILE A 170 1.72 9.98 10.24
C ILE A 170 1.17 11.39 10.03
N ALA A 171 2.01 12.33 9.58
CA ALA A 171 1.62 13.72 9.35
C ALA A 171 0.49 13.81 8.30
N ALA A 172 0.60 13.08 7.19
CA ALA A 172 -0.41 13.08 6.15
C ALA A 172 -1.78 12.59 6.63
N VAL A 173 -1.82 11.57 7.51
CA VAL A 173 -3.07 11.09 8.12
C VAL A 173 -3.62 12.09 9.13
N ALA A 174 -2.75 12.68 9.97
CA ALA A 174 -3.16 13.62 11.00
C ALA A 174 -3.74 14.93 10.44
N ASP A 175 -3.28 15.37 9.27
CA ASP A 175 -3.69 16.61 8.61
C ASP A 175 -4.80 16.41 7.56
N ALA A 176 -5.28 15.17 7.36
CA ALA A 176 -6.24 14.86 6.31
C ALA A 176 -7.66 15.31 6.63
N ASP A 177 -8.36 15.89 5.64
CA ASP A 177 -9.81 16.11 5.67
C ASP A 177 -10.57 14.80 5.41
N LEU A 178 -9.94 13.86 4.68
CA LEU A 178 -10.47 12.55 4.36
C LEU A 178 -9.37 11.50 4.43
N VAL A 179 -9.57 10.47 5.26
CA VAL A 179 -8.72 9.28 5.33
C VAL A 179 -9.44 8.12 4.66
N LEU A 180 -8.81 7.53 3.64
CA LEU A 180 -9.33 6.38 2.90
C LEU A 180 -8.50 5.13 3.24
N LEU A 181 -9.17 4.10 3.72
CA LEU A 181 -8.60 2.77 3.92
C LEU A 181 -9.03 1.87 2.75
N GLY A 182 -8.09 1.49 1.90
CA GLY A 182 -8.36 0.71 0.69
C GLY A 182 -8.81 1.58 -0.50
N PRO A 183 -9.43 0.97 -1.55
CA PRO A 183 -9.72 -0.46 -1.69
C PRO A 183 -8.45 -1.31 -1.88
N GLY A 184 -8.58 -2.60 -1.62
CA GLY A 184 -7.49 -3.57 -1.77
C GLY A 184 -7.78 -4.84 -0.98
N SER A 185 -6.90 -5.83 -1.08
CA SER A 185 -6.98 -7.03 -0.26
C SER A 185 -6.99 -6.68 1.21
N LEU A 186 -7.98 -7.17 1.94
CA LEU A 186 -8.16 -6.82 3.35
C LEU A 186 -6.90 -7.11 4.16
N PHE A 187 -6.42 -8.37 4.11
CA PHE A 187 -5.33 -8.85 4.95
C PHE A 187 -3.94 -8.56 4.39
N THR A 188 -3.79 -8.33 3.09
CA THR A 188 -2.48 -8.11 2.48
C THR A 188 -2.22 -6.67 2.04
N SER A 189 -3.27 -5.83 1.88
CA SER A 189 -3.09 -4.45 1.42
C SER A 189 -3.66 -3.39 2.37
N VAL A 190 -4.71 -3.68 3.15
CA VAL A 190 -5.36 -2.70 4.03
C VAL A 190 -4.90 -2.84 5.48
N LEU A 191 -5.12 -3.99 6.10
CA LEU A 191 -4.78 -4.24 7.50
C LEU A 191 -3.28 -4.09 7.82
N PRO A 192 -2.32 -4.37 6.91
CA PRO A 192 -0.91 -4.13 7.18
C PRO A 192 -0.56 -2.68 7.54
N HIS A 193 -1.34 -1.70 7.06
CA HIS A 193 -1.17 -0.31 7.50
C HIS A 193 -1.59 -0.10 8.95
N LEU A 194 -2.65 -0.77 9.39
CA LEU A 194 -3.14 -0.71 10.76
C LEU A 194 -2.32 -1.59 11.73
N ALA A 195 -1.50 -2.51 11.20
CA ALA A 195 -0.50 -3.25 11.96
C ALA A 195 0.71 -2.39 12.35
N VAL A 196 0.87 -1.19 11.77
CA VAL A 196 1.85 -0.19 12.21
C VAL A 196 1.19 0.68 13.26
N ALA A 197 1.62 0.55 14.51
CA ALA A 197 0.93 1.14 15.67
C ALA A 197 0.71 2.66 15.57
N GLU A 198 1.72 3.40 15.08
CA GLU A 198 1.64 4.86 14.92
C GLU A 198 0.67 5.26 13.80
N ILE A 199 0.60 4.50 12.69
CA ILE A 199 -0.39 4.75 11.62
C ILE A 199 -1.79 4.48 12.15
N ALA A 200 -2.02 3.36 12.85
CA ALA A 200 -3.31 3.06 13.47
C ALA A 200 -3.71 4.15 14.48
N GLY A 201 -2.75 4.64 15.27
CA GLY A 201 -2.94 5.76 16.19
C GLY A 201 -3.35 7.05 15.48
N ALA A 202 -2.66 7.39 14.38
CA ALA A 202 -2.97 8.57 13.56
C ALA A 202 -4.35 8.47 12.91
N VAL A 203 -4.70 7.31 12.34
CA VAL A 203 -6.03 7.07 11.76
C VAL A 203 -7.13 7.25 12.82
N ARG A 204 -6.94 6.70 14.02
CA ARG A 204 -7.91 6.84 15.13
C ARG A 204 -8.16 8.28 15.54
N THR A 205 -7.13 9.12 15.54
CA THR A 205 -7.18 10.52 16.01
C THR A 205 -7.32 11.53 14.88
N ALA A 206 -7.37 11.10 13.63
CA ALA A 206 -7.54 11.98 12.47
C ALA A 206 -8.81 12.82 12.62
N PRO A 207 -8.74 14.14 12.39
CA PRO A 207 -9.89 15.04 12.53
C PRO A 207 -10.89 14.90 11.38
N GLY A 208 -10.42 14.42 10.21
CA GLY A 208 -11.21 14.26 9.02
C GLY A 208 -12.10 13.01 9.00
N LEU A 209 -12.94 12.91 7.96
CA LEU A 209 -13.76 11.74 7.73
C LEU A 209 -12.88 10.51 7.44
N ARG A 210 -13.18 9.38 8.05
CA ARG A 210 -12.49 8.10 7.85
C ARG A 210 -13.40 7.13 7.14
N VAL A 211 -12.99 6.67 5.96
CA VAL A 211 -13.80 5.81 5.09
C VAL A 211 -13.02 4.53 4.76
N TYR A 212 -13.63 3.40 5.03
CA TYR A 212 -13.15 2.11 4.53
C TYR A 212 -13.88 1.76 3.23
N VAL A 213 -13.11 1.49 2.19
CA VAL A 213 -13.64 1.06 0.88
C VAL A 213 -13.57 -0.47 0.81
N CYS A 214 -14.68 -1.11 1.13
CA CYS A 214 -14.79 -2.57 1.12
C CYS A 214 -14.78 -3.12 -0.31
N ASN A 215 -14.09 -4.24 -0.52
CA ASN A 215 -14.14 -4.98 -1.76
C ASN A 215 -15.56 -5.51 -2.01
N VAL A 216 -15.99 -5.51 -3.27
CA VAL A 216 -17.32 -5.99 -3.68
C VAL A 216 -17.42 -7.52 -3.76
N MET A 217 -16.27 -8.21 -3.68
CA MET A 217 -16.17 -9.67 -3.72
C MET A 217 -15.18 -10.17 -2.67
N THR A 218 -15.44 -11.36 -2.13
CA THR A 218 -14.49 -12.09 -1.31
C THR A 218 -13.29 -12.54 -2.13
N GLN A 219 -12.15 -12.70 -1.47
CA GLN A 219 -10.90 -13.18 -2.06
C GLN A 219 -10.60 -14.57 -1.49
N PRO A 220 -10.56 -15.61 -2.36
CA PRO A 220 -10.20 -16.96 -1.92
C PRO A 220 -8.84 -16.96 -1.20
N GLY A 221 -8.78 -17.64 -0.06
CA GLY A 221 -7.58 -17.75 0.76
C GLY A 221 -7.35 -16.59 1.73
N GLU A 222 -8.16 -15.53 1.65
CA GLU A 222 -8.08 -14.38 2.57
C GLU A 222 -9.41 -14.13 3.28
N THR A 223 -10.48 -13.91 2.52
CA THR A 223 -11.78 -13.46 3.04
C THR A 223 -12.91 -14.41 2.70
N ASP A 224 -12.63 -15.71 2.63
CA ASP A 224 -13.61 -16.74 2.35
C ASP A 224 -14.80 -16.66 3.33
N GLY A 225 -16.01 -16.53 2.77
CA GLY A 225 -17.25 -16.47 3.54
C GLY A 225 -17.49 -15.18 4.33
N MET A 226 -16.61 -14.16 4.23
CA MET A 226 -16.80 -12.88 4.91
C MET A 226 -17.80 -12.01 4.16
N ASP A 227 -18.73 -11.42 4.89
CA ASP A 227 -19.57 -10.33 4.41
C ASP A 227 -18.94 -8.95 4.68
N ALA A 228 -19.60 -7.87 4.26
CA ALA A 228 -19.09 -6.51 4.46
C ALA A 228 -18.99 -6.13 5.95
N ALA A 229 -19.88 -6.64 6.79
CA ALA A 229 -19.82 -6.39 8.23
C ALA A 229 -18.56 -7.02 8.84
N THR A 230 -18.28 -8.27 8.50
CA THR A 230 -17.07 -8.98 8.95
C THR A 230 -15.79 -8.28 8.45
N HIS A 231 -15.77 -7.75 7.22
CA HIS A 231 -14.63 -6.94 6.74
C HIS A 231 -14.43 -5.71 7.61
N LEU A 232 -15.51 -5.00 7.94
CA LEU A 232 -15.45 -3.82 8.80
C LEU A 232 -14.97 -4.17 10.20
N ASP A 233 -15.50 -5.27 10.78
CA ASP A 233 -15.09 -5.73 12.11
C ASP A 233 -13.57 -5.99 12.17
N ARG A 234 -12.98 -6.62 11.14
CA ARG A 234 -11.52 -6.83 11.08
C ARG A 234 -10.75 -5.51 11.03
N VAL A 235 -11.26 -4.49 10.33
CA VAL A 235 -10.63 -3.16 10.33
C VAL A 235 -10.70 -2.53 11.71
N LEU A 236 -11.84 -2.62 12.39
CA LEU A 236 -12.05 -2.06 13.74
C LEU A 236 -11.21 -2.78 14.81
N GLU A 237 -11.05 -4.11 14.70
CA GLU A 237 -10.21 -4.90 15.60
C GLU A 237 -8.72 -4.51 15.49
N MET A 238 -8.23 -4.23 14.27
CA MET A 238 -6.83 -3.87 14.02
C MET A 238 -6.49 -2.44 14.41
N ALA A 239 -7.46 -1.54 14.45
CA ALA A 239 -7.24 -0.18 14.91
C ALA A 239 -7.39 -0.10 16.42
N PRO A 240 -6.31 0.02 17.22
CA PRO A 240 -6.40 0.08 18.67
C PRO A 240 -7.34 1.21 19.15
N GLY A 241 -8.43 0.85 19.80
CA GLY A 241 -9.45 1.79 20.27
C GLY A 241 -10.55 2.12 19.25
N GLY A 242 -10.60 1.37 18.15
CA GLY A 242 -11.63 1.48 17.12
C GLY A 242 -11.39 2.63 16.14
N VAL A 243 -11.73 2.39 14.87
CA VAL A 243 -11.92 3.46 13.88
C VAL A 243 -13.40 3.79 13.92
N ASP A 244 -13.76 5.03 14.28
CA ASP A 244 -15.13 5.49 14.11
C ASP A 244 -15.38 5.61 12.61
N VAL A 245 -16.05 4.60 12.06
CA VAL A 245 -16.52 4.66 10.70
C VAL A 245 -17.80 5.49 10.76
N GLY A 246 -17.71 6.75 10.31
CA GLY A 246 -18.89 7.56 10.14
C GLY A 246 -19.82 6.86 9.13
N VAL A 247 -21.04 6.50 9.57
CA VAL A 247 -22.12 5.98 8.73
C VAL A 247 -22.81 7.14 8.07
#